data_2d5c35be3188dc6179726ee32e35914d
#
_entry.id   2d5c35be3188dc6179726ee32e35914d
#
_cell.length_a   1.000
_cell.length_b   1.000
_cell.length_c   1.000
_cell.angle_alpha   90.00
_cell.angle_beta   90.00
_cell.angle_gamma   90.00
#
_symmetry.space_group_name_H-M   'P 1'
#
loop_
_entity.id
_entity.type
_entity.pdbx_description
1 polymer ?
#
loop_
_entity_poly.entity_id
_entity_poly.type
_entity_poly.pdbx_seq_one_letter_code
_entity_poly.pdbx_strand_id
1 'polypeptide(L)'
;METLTLTAGSNEARVYEQPPLGEHKAVLVDIIKSDNEQTKYGIKSLLYFYFELEVLMDDNRPFLVRKKFTHSLNEKSNLYKFLTKWRGKPFAAGEEFDLNTLVGCGCVLEIEPWTTPDGDVLHLVDRARTLDKASWIAASGNYDSDRTRQRIEDRKLEDQPYAQEEPAPAPAPKKAAKKKAKVEVSEDDVPF
;
A
#
# COMPACT_ATOMS: atom_id res chain seq x y z
N MET A 1 -53.21 -3.31 -5.68
CA MET A 1 -52.11 -3.97 -4.92
C MET A 1 -50.91 -4.00 -5.84
N GLU A 2 -49.89 -3.18 -5.60
CA GLU A 2 -48.65 -3.21 -6.37
C GLU A 2 -47.78 -4.39 -5.87
N THR A 3 -47.36 -5.19 -6.78
CA THR A 3 -46.47 -6.35 -6.49
C THR A 3 -45.03 -5.84 -6.50
N LEU A 4 -44.43 -5.69 -5.34
CA LEU A 4 -42.98 -5.39 -5.21
C LEU A 4 -42.17 -6.66 -5.49
N THR A 5 -41.57 -6.74 -6.68
CA THR A 5 -40.72 -7.87 -7.07
C THR A 5 -39.25 -7.46 -6.88
N LEU A 6 -38.53 -8.14 -5.99
CA LEU A 6 -37.10 -8.00 -5.85
C LEU A 6 -36.42 -9.12 -6.65
N THR A 7 -35.56 -8.76 -7.59
CA THR A 7 -34.73 -9.72 -8.34
C THR A 7 -33.37 -9.83 -7.60
N ALA A 8 -33.07 -11.06 -7.14
CA ALA A 8 -31.73 -11.33 -6.61
C ALA A 8 -30.71 -11.20 -7.74
N GLY A 9 -29.79 -10.24 -7.61
CA GLY A 9 -28.67 -10.10 -8.54
C GLY A 9 -27.77 -11.33 -8.45
N SER A 10 -27.49 -11.97 -9.58
CA SER A 10 -26.46 -13.00 -9.65
C SER A 10 -25.10 -12.32 -9.41
N ASN A 11 -24.45 -12.69 -8.34
CA ASN A 11 -23.09 -12.26 -8.06
C ASN A 11 -22.14 -13.13 -8.91
N GLU A 12 -22.16 -12.95 -10.23
CA GLU A 12 -21.16 -13.57 -11.09
C GLU A 12 -19.80 -12.98 -10.70
N ALA A 13 -18.94 -13.83 -10.15
CA ALA A 13 -17.58 -13.48 -9.83
C ALA A 13 -16.93 -12.95 -11.13
N ARG A 14 -16.64 -11.65 -11.20
CA ARG A 14 -15.94 -11.05 -12.34
C ARG A 14 -14.54 -11.66 -12.40
N VAL A 15 -14.32 -12.52 -13.37
CA VAL A 15 -12.98 -13.02 -13.68
C VAL A 15 -12.20 -11.83 -14.22
N TYR A 16 -11.29 -11.32 -13.42
CA TYR A 16 -10.38 -10.26 -13.87
C TYR A 16 -9.25 -10.91 -14.65
N GLU A 17 -9.06 -10.45 -15.88
CA GLU A 17 -7.91 -10.83 -16.69
C GLU A 17 -6.63 -10.41 -15.96
N GLN A 18 -5.70 -11.35 -15.77
CA GLN A 18 -4.44 -11.10 -15.11
C GLN A 18 -3.35 -10.74 -16.14
N PRO A 19 -2.42 -9.83 -15.80
CA PRO A 19 -1.32 -9.51 -16.69
C PRO A 19 -0.48 -10.76 -16.95
N PRO A 20 0.09 -10.94 -18.15
CA PRO A 20 0.96 -12.07 -18.45
C PRO A 20 2.22 -12.06 -17.58
N LEU A 21 2.72 -13.25 -17.29
CA LEU A 21 3.97 -13.42 -16.52
C LEU A 21 5.19 -13.04 -17.37
N GLY A 22 6.27 -12.64 -16.70
CA GLY A 22 7.54 -12.32 -17.31
C GLY A 22 7.85 -10.83 -17.38
N GLU A 23 8.69 -10.44 -18.32
CA GLU A 23 9.18 -9.08 -18.47
C GLU A 23 8.36 -8.32 -19.50
N HIS A 24 7.88 -7.13 -19.12
CA HIS A 24 7.08 -6.26 -19.97
C HIS A 24 7.56 -4.83 -19.87
N LYS A 25 7.56 -4.10 -20.98
CA LYS A 25 7.73 -2.66 -20.95
C LYS A 25 6.50 -2.04 -20.28
N ALA A 26 6.76 -1.03 -19.48
CA ALA A 26 5.72 -0.34 -18.75
C ALA A 26 6.03 1.14 -18.65
N VAL A 27 4.99 1.94 -18.47
CA VAL A 27 5.08 3.37 -18.15
C VAL A 27 4.39 3.63 -16.83
N LEU A 28 5.03 4.41 -15.96
CA LEU A 28 4.40 4.84 -14.70
C LEU A 28 3.38 5.94 -15.02
N VAL A 29 2.11 5.68 -14.72
CA VAL A 29 1.02 6.64 -14.99
C VAL A 29 0.63 7.45 -13.78
N ASP A 30 0.80 6.91 -12.56
CA ASP A 30 0.48 7.65 -11.35
C ASP A 30 1.20 7.11 -10.11
N ILE A 31 1.38 7.99 -9.11
CA ILE A 31 1.82 7.65 -7.77
C ILE A 31 0.82 8.24 -6.78
N ILE A 32 0.12 7.39 -6.05
CA ILE A 32 -0.84 7.82 -5.04
C ILE A 32 -0.28 7.57 -3.65
N LYS A 33 -0.15 8.63 -2.86
CA LYS A 33 0.14 8.54 -1.43
C LYS A 33 -1.15 8.32 -0.67
N SER A 34 -1.16 7.34 0.22
CA SER A 34 -2.26 7.05 1.11
C SER A 34 -1.74 7.02 2.54
N ASP A 35 -2.19 7.96 3.35
CA ASP A 35 -1.81 8.05 4.75
C ASP A 35 -2.79 7.27 5.63
N ASN A 36 -2.33 6.88 6.83
CA ASN A 36 -3.12 6.17 7.84
C ASN A 36 -3.67 4.80 7.40
N GLU A 37 -2.94 4.10 6.53
CA GLU A 37 -3.31 2.73 6.14
C GLU A 37 -3.03 1.74 7.28
N GLN A 38 -4.05 0.96 7.65
CA GLN A 38 -3.89 -0.13 8.61
C GLN A 38 -3.10 -1.27 7.99
N THR A 39 -2.01 -1.67 8.62
CA THR A 39 -1.18 -2.79 8.17
C THR A 39 -0.96 -3.76 9.33
N LYS A 40 -0.52 -4.98 9.04
CA LYS A 40 -0.13 -5.94 10.10
C LYS A 40 1.00 -5.44 11.02
N TYR A 41 1.67 -4.35 10.66
CA TYR A 41 2.73 -3.72 11.44
C TYR A 41 2.31 -2.34 11.99
N GLY A 42 1.00 -2.07 12.11
CA GLY A 42 0.43 -0.81 12.55
C GLY A 42 0.10 0.15 11.41
N ILE A 43 -0.27 1.37 11.79
CA ILE A 43 -0.67 2.43 10.84
C ILE A 43 0.57 2.96 10.11
N LYS A 44 0.51 3.04 8.79
CA LYS A 44 1.61 3.52 7.95
C LYS A 44 1.10 4.37 6.78
N SER A 45 1.98 5.25 6.27
CA SER A 45 1.79 5.89 4.97
C SER A 45 2.30 4.96 3.88
N LEU A 46 1.48 4.73 2.87
CA LEU A 46 1.78 3.87 1.73
C LEU A 46 1.82 4.67 0.44
N LEU A 47 2.59 4.18 -0.50
CA LEU A 47 2.67 4.67 -1.87
C LEU A 47 2.18 3.58 -2.81
N TYR A 48 1.27 3.93 -3.71
CA TYR A 48 0.77 3.07 -4.75
C TYR A 48 1.28 3.56 -6.09
N PHE A 49 2.10 2.76 -6.75
CA PHE A 49 2.62 3.01 -8.08
C PHE A 49 1.75 2.28 -9.09
N TYR A 50 1.20 2.99 -10.07
CA TYR A 50 0.36 2.46 -11.12
C TYR A 50 1.11 2.51 -12.44
N PHE A 51 1.17 1.36 -13.11
CA PHE A 51 1.87 1.22 -14.39
C PHE A 51 0.91 0.69 -15.43
N GLU A 52 0.99 1.24 -16.64
CA GLU A 52 0.42 0.62 -17.83
C GLU A 52 1.49 -0.22 -18.52
N LEU A 53 1.12 -1.45 -18.90
CA LEU A 53 1.99 -2.35 -19.65
C LEU A 53 1.86 -2.13 -21.15
N GLU A 54 2.88 -2.55 -21.93
CA GLU A 54 2.81 -2.58 -23.40
C GLU A 54 1.78 -3.61 -23.93
N VAL A 55 1.45 -4.60 -23.11
CA VAL A 55 0.49 -5.65 -23.44
C VAL A 55 -0.92 -5.17 -23.21
N LEU A 56 -1.81 -5.53 -24.13
CA LEU A 56 -3.22 -5.16 -24.10
C LEU A 56 -4.07 -6.31 -23.59
N MET A 57 -5.14 -6.00 -22.88
CA MET A 57 -6.24 -6.89 -22.55
C MET A 57 -7.08 -7.22 -23.77
N ASP A 58 -8.00 -8.17 -23.67
CA ASP A 58 -8.92 -8.56 -24.74
C ASP A 58 -9.77 -7.40 -25.28
N ASP A 59 -9.99 -6.37 -24.45
CA ASP A 59 -10.74 -5.16 -24.81
C ASP A 59 -9.86 -4.03 -25.39
N ASN A 60 -8.62 -4.32 -25.77
CA ASN A 60 -7.61 -3.38 -26.29
C ASN A 60 -7.16 -2.27 -25.31
N ARG A 61 -7.44 -2.39 -24.03
CA ARG A 61 -6.86 -1.51 -23.03
C ARG A 61 -5.54 -2.09 -22.49
N PRO A 62 -4.55 -1.26 -22.16
CA PRO A 62 -3.34 -1.76 -21.52
C PRO A 62 -3.65 -2.35 -20.14
N PHE A 63 -2.92 -3.39 -19.76
CA PHE A 63 -2.98 -3.87 -18.38
C PHE A 63 -2.51 -2.78 -17.43
N LEU A 64 -3.32 -2.50 -16.41
CA LEU A 64 -2.97 -1.61 -15.32
C LEU A 64 -2.52 -2.44 -14.13
N VAL A 65 -1.22 -2.39 -13.82
CA VAL A 65 -0.64 -3.11 -12.70
C VAL A 65 -0.24 -2.15 -11.59
N ARG A 66 -0.26 -2.65 -10.34
CA ARG A 66 -0.02 -1.84 -9.15
C ARG A 66 1.06 -2.47 -8.28
N LYS A 67 1.99 -1.64 -7.79
CA LYS A 67 2.94 -2.01 -6.73
C LYS A 67 2.77 -1.10 -5.53
N LYS A 68 2.70 -1.69 -4.33
CA LYS A 68 2.54 -0.98 -3.06
C LYS A 68 3.85 -0.95 -2.30
N PHE A 69 4.19 0.22 -1.74
CA PHE A 69 5.37 0.41 -0.91
C PHE A 69 5.04 1.18 0.36
N THR A 70 5.83 0.97 1.42
CA THR A 70 5.86 1.90 2.55
C THR A 70 6.57 3.18 2.12
N HIS A 71 6.06 4.34 2.51
CA HIS A 71 6.65 5.64 2.22
C HIS A 71 7.96 5.83 2.99
N SER A 72 9.04 5.22 2.51
CA SER A 72 10.37 5.29 3.11
C SER A 72 11.45 4.99 2.08
N LEU A 73 12.48 5.84 2.00
CA LEU A 73 13.69 5.63 1.20
C LEU A 73 14.87 5.07 2.03
N ASN A 74 14.60 4.43 3.15
CA ASN A 74 15.63 3.71 3.89
C ASN A 74 16.19 2.56 3.02
N GLU A 75 17.49 2.32 3.03
CA GLU A 75 18.18 1.29 2.23
C GLU A 75 17.58 -0.12 2.35
N LYS A 76 17.01 -0.44 3.52
CA LYS A 76 16.34 -1.71 3.78
C LYS A 76 14.93 -1.78 3.22
N SER A 77 14.33 -0.65 2.83
CA SER A 77 12.96 -0.59 2.34
C SER A 77 12.83 -1.19 0.93
N ASN A 78 11.66 -1.75 0.65
CA ASN A 78 11.36 -2.27 -0.68
C ASN A 78 11.29 -1.16 -1.73
N LEU A 79 10.87 0.05 -1.36
CA LEU A 79 10.86 1.21 -2.25
C LEU A 79 12.27 1.57 -2.70
N TYR A 80 13.21 1.68 -1.76
CA TYR A 80 14.63 1.98 -2.08
C TYR A 80 15.19 0.96 -3.07
N LYS A 81 15.01 -0.34 -2.79
CA LYS A 81 15.51 -1.42 -3.63
C LYS A 81 14.91 -1.40 -5.04
N PHE A 82 13.61 -1.15 -5.12
CA PHE A 82 12.87 -1.06 -6.37
C PHE A 82 13.37 0.12 -7.22
N LEU A 83 13.45 1.31 -6.62
CA LEU A 83 13.89 2.51 -7.31
C LEU A 83 15.38 2.45 -7.70
N THR A 84 16.24 1.86 -6.88
CA THR A 84 17.65 1.66 -7.21
C THR A 84 17.83 0.81 -8.46
N LYS A 85 17.06 -0.28 -8.58
CA LYS A 85 17.07 -1.14 -9.77
C LYS A 85 16.51 -0.42 -11.00
N TRP A 86 15.43 0.34 -10.84
CA TRP A 86 14.82 1.10 -11.92
C TRP A 86 15.74 2.23 -12.43
N ARG A 87 16.38 2.97 -11.52
CA ARG A 87 17.34 4.04 -11.86
C ARG A 87 18.69 3.50 -12.39
N GLY A 88 18.99 2.24 -12.10
CA GLY A 88 20.29 1.64 -12.37
C GLY A 88 21.43 2.15 -11.48
N LYS A 89 21.12 2.94 -10.44
CA LYS A 89 22.10 3.48 -9.47
C LYS A 89 21.48 3.65 -8.09
N PRO A 90 22.27 3.47 -7.01
CA PRO A 90 21.81 3.73 -5.65
C PRO A 90 21.58 5.23 -5.40
N PHE A 91 20.87 5.54 -4.31
CA PHE A 91 20.75 6.91 -3.80
C PHE A 91 21.98 7.27 -2.97
N ALA A 92 22.44 8.50 -3.09
CA ALA A 92 23.45 9.02 -2.20
C ALA A 92 22.89 9.27 -0.79
N ALA A 93 23.76 9.27 0.22
CA ALA A 93 23.34 9.57 1.59
C ALA A 93 22.77 11.01 1.66
N GLY A 94 21.52 11.14 2.14
CA GLY A 94 20.81 12.42 2.22
C GLY A 94 20.26 12.94 0.88
N GLU A 95 20.29 12.13 -0.19
CA GLU A 95 19.67 12.51 -1.47
C GLU A 95 18.15 12.63 -1.30
N GLU A 96 17.62 13.82 -1.61
CA GLU A 96 16.18 14.04 -1.75
C GLU A 96 15.76 13.65 -3.17
N PHE A 97 14.68 12.91 -3.29
CA PHE A 97 14.19 12.43 -4.57
C PHE A 97 12.70 12.69 -4.73
N ASP A 98 12.33 13.51 -5.71
CA ASP A 98 10.95 13.76 -6.06
C ASP A 98 10.41 12.60 -6.90
N LEU A 99 9.50 11.83 -6.31
CA LEU A 99 8.85 10.68 -6.95
C LEU A 99 7.99 11.08 -8.16
N ASN A 100 7.46 12.31 -8.19
CA ASN A 100 6.62 12.78 -9.30
C ASN A 100 7.41 12.85 -10.63
N THR A 101 8.72 12.99 -10.55
CA THR A 101 9.60 12.97 -11.75
C THR A 101 9.60 11.62 -12.48
N LEU A 102 9.11 10.57 -11.82
CA LEU A 102 9.00 9.23 -12.43
C LEU A 102 7.73 9.06 -13.24
N VAL A 103 6.71 9.91 -13.04
CA VAL A 103 5.46 9.82 -13.81
C VAL A 103 5.75 10.11 -15.28
N GLY A 104 5.31 9.21 -16.15
CA GLY A 104 5.63 9.22 -17.58
C GLY A 104 6.96 8.52 -17.93
N CYS A 105 7.75 8.09 -16.94
CA CYS A 105 8.98 7.34 -17.21
C CYS A 105 8.70 5.87 -17.49
N GLY A 106 9.41 5.33 -18.49
CA GLY A 106 9.36 3.91 -18.85
C GLY A 106 10.30 3.05 -17.99
N CYS A 107 9.92 1.78 -17.86
CA CYS A 107 10.73 0.74 -17.23
C CYS A 107 10.43 -0.63 -17.85
N VAL A 108 11.22 -1.63 -17.51
CA VAL A 108 10.85 -3.03 -17.67
C VAL A 108 10.39 -3.53 -16.33
N LEU A 109 9.14 -4.01 -16.25
CA LEU A 109 8.59 -4.67 -15.08
C LEU A 109 8.69 -6.17 -15.24
N GLU A 110 9.06 -6.85 -14.18
CA GLU A 110 8.99 -8.30 -14.06
C GLU A 110 7.75 -8.67 -13.25
N ILE A 111 6.89 -9.50 -13.84
CA ILE A 111 5.64 -9.97 -13.24
C ILE A 111 5.81 -11.44 -12.89
N GLU A 112 5.63 -11.75 -11.61
CA GLU A 112 5.79 -13.10 -11.07
C GLU A 112 4.49 -13.60 -10.44
N PRO A 113 4.25 -14.93 -10.45
CA PRO A 113 3.10 -15.51 -9.77
C PRO A 113 3.31 -15.46 -8.26
N TRP A 114 2.29 -15.10 -7.54
CA TRP A 114 2.24 -15.14 -6.09
C TRP A 114 1.01 -15.91 -5.63
N THR A 115 1.21 -16.95 -4.82
CA THR A 115 0.11 -17.74 -4.28
C THR A 115 -0.38 -17.13 -2.97
N THR A 116 -1.67 -16.81 -2.89
CA THR A 116 -2.31 -16.33 -1.67
C THR A 116 -2.39 -17.46 -0.62
N PRO A 117 -2.60 -17.13 0.66
CA PRO A 117 -2.84 -18.15 1.70
C PRO A 117 -4.04 -19.05 1.40
N ASP A 118 -5.01 -18.55 0.63
CA ASP A 118 -6.23 -19.28 0.22
C ASP A 118 -6.03 -20.16 -1.01
N GLY A 119 -4.82 -20.11 -1.62
CA GLY A 119 -4.44 -20.94 -2.77
C GLY A 119 -4.62 -20.28 -4.13
N ASP A 120 -5.14 -19.07 -4.20
CA ASP A 120 -5.27 -18.32 -5.46
C ASP A 120 -3.91 -17.87 -5.98
N VAL A 121 -3.70 -17.90 -7.29
CA VAL A 121 -2.48 -17.41 -7.93
C VAL A 121 -2.76 -16.02 -8.51
N LEU A 122 -2.02 -15.03 -8.02
CA LEU A 122 -2.06 -13.64 -8.51
C LEU A 122 -0.76 -13.30 -9.22
N HIS A 123 -0.85 -12.56 -10.32
CA HIS A 123 0.32 -12.07 -11.03
C HIS A 123 0.68 -10.67 -10.52
N LEU A 124 1.82 -10.58 -9.85
CA LEU A 124 2.24 -9.36 -9.17
C LEU A 124 3.55 -8.83 -9.73
N VAL A 125 3.69 -7.50 -9.72
CA VAL A 125 4.97 -6.86 -10.05
C VAL A 125 6.00 -7.24 -9.00
N ASP A 126 7.11 -7.90 -9.38
CA ASP A 126 8.23 -8.18 -8.49
C ASP A 126 9.24 -7.03 -8.49
N ARG A 127 9.82 -6.71 -9.63
CA ARG A 127 10.87 -5.70 -9.75
C ARG A 127 10.70 -4.83 -11.00
N ALA A 128 11.41 -3.69 -10.98
CA ALA A 128 11.59 -2.84 -12.16
C ALA A 128 13.06 -2.81 -12.55
N ARG A 129 13.33 -2.64 -13.84
CA ARG A 129 14.67 -2.41 -14.39
C ARG A 129 14.68 -1.18 -15.29
N THR A 130 15.85 -0.61 -15.46
CA THR A 130 16.06 0.51 -16.38
C THR A 130 15.66 0.12 -17.80
N LEU A 131 14.97 1.01 -18.49
CA LEU A 131 14.66 0.92 -19.91
C LEU A 131 15.24 2.14 -20.60
N ASP A 132 15.85 1.91 -21.78
CA ASP A 132 16.37 2.97 -22.62
C ASP A 132 15.24 3.95 -22.97
N LYS A 133 15.49 5.26 -22.85
CA LYS A 133 14.48 6.29 -23.12
C LYS A 133 13.89 6.21 -24.54
N ALA A 134 14.68 5.78 -25.49
CA ALA A 134 14.23 5.55 -26.88
C ALA A 134 13.20 4.40 -26.99
N SER A 135 13.15 3.52 -26.01
CA SER A 135 12.25 2.36 -25.97
C SER A 135 11.05 2.56 -25.06
N TRP A 136 10.88 3.75 -24.46
CA TRP A 136 9.73 4.05 -23.60
C TRP A 136 8.43 3.98 -24.40
N ILE A 137 7.40 3.47 -23.75
CA ILE A 137 6.03 3.49 -24.27
C ILE A 137 5.32 4.73 -23.75
N ALA A 138 4.40 5.27 -24.52
CA ALA A 138 3.55 6.36 -24.06
C ALA A 138 2.39 5.80 -23.21
N ALA A 139 1.95 6.56 -22.22
CA ALA A 139 0.73 6.25 -21.50
C ALA A 139 -0.48 6.32 -22.46
N SER A 140 -1.45 5.44 -22.26
CA SER A 140 -2.64 5.35 -23.14
C SER A 140 -3.57 6.55 -23.00
N GLY A 141 -3.50 7.27 -21.88
CA GLY A 141 -4.46 8.32 -21.50
C GLY A 141 -5.80 7.78 -20.97
N ASN A 142 -5.95 6.47 -20.84
CA ASN A 142 -7.17 5.85 -20.30
C ASN A 142 -7.18 5.73 -18.77
N TYR A 143 -6.05 6.01 -18.12
CA TYR A 143 -5.95 5.96 -16.68
C TYR A 143 -6.69 7.12 -16.03
N ASP A 144 -7.58 6.79 -15.10
CA ASP A 144 -8.36 7.76 -14.32
C ASP A 144 -7.82 7.82 -12.89
N SER A 145 -7.03 8.85 -12.61
CA SER A 145 -6.41 9.08 -11.30
C SER A 145 -7.44 9.36 -10.22
N ASP A 146 -8.47 10.18 -10.52
CA ASP A 146 -9.47 10.59 -9.54
C ASP A 146 -10.32 9.39 -9.11
N ARG A 147 -10.76 8.58 -10.07
CA ARG A 147 -11.48 7.34 -9.79
C ARG A 147 -10.63 6.37 -8.97
N THR A 148 -9.33 6.31 -9.24
CA THR A 148 -8.42 5.42 -8.51
C THR A 148 -8.21 5.91 -7.07
N ARG A 149 -8.08 7.22 -6.85
CA ARG A 149 -8.01 7.85 -5.52
C ARG A 149 -9.27 7.57 -4.72
N GLN A 150 -10.44 7.78 -5.34
CA GLN A 150 -11.73 7.51 -4.70
C GLN A 150 -11.82 6.04 -4.23
N ARG A 151 -11.44 5.08 -5.06
CA ARG A 151 -11.44 3.65 -4.68
C ARG A 151 -10.52 3.32 -3.51
N ILE A 152 -9.39 4.03 -3.37
CA ILE A 152 -8.49 3.86 -2.21
C ILE A 152 -9.17 4.39 -0.95
N GLU A 153 -9.80 5.55 -1.02
CA GLU A 153 -10.50 6.14 0.13
C GLU A 153 -11.72 5.30 0.54
N ASP A 154 -12.53 4.85 -0.42
CA ASP A 154 -13.70 3.99 -0.16
C ASP A 154 -13.27 2.70 0.58
N ARG A 155 -12.19 2.06 0.14
CA ARG A 155 -11.66 0.88 0.82
C ARG A 155 -11.18 1.16 2.24
N LYS A 156 -10.54 2.32 2.48
CA LYS A 156 -10.15 2.71 3.84
C LYS A 156 -11.34 2.87 4.77
N LEU A 157 -12.46 3.37 4.25
CA LEU A 157 -13.70 3.49 5.03
C LEU A 157 -14.29 2.12 5.36
N GLU A 158 -14.22 1.15 4.43
CA GLU A 158 -14.67 -0.22 4.63
C GLU A 158 -13.78 -0.98 5.64
N ASP A 159 -12.46 -0.76 5.59
CA ASP A 159 -11.47 -1.42 6.46
C ASP A 159 -11.40 -0.79 7.88
N GLN A 160 -12.05 0.35 8.13
CA GLN A 160 -12.15 0.88 9.49
C GLN A 160 -13.09 -0.01 10.30
N PRO A 161 -12.63 -0.66 11.38
CA PRO A 161 -13.55 -1.30 12.31
C PRO A 161 -14.52 -0.23 12.79
N TYR A 162 -15.82 -0.52 12.70
CA TYR A 162 -16.88 0.34 13.27
C TYR A 162 -16.35 0.99 14.54
N ALA A 163 -16.28 2.31 14.57
CA ALA A 163 -15.90 3.04 15.76
C ALA A 163 -16.80 2.49 16.88
N GLN A 164 -16.22 1.66 17.73
CA GLN A 164 -16.88 1.26 18.97
C GLN A 164 -17.15 2.58 19.65
N GLU A 165 -18.43 2.89 19.85
CA GLU A 165 -18.86 3.98 20.72
C GLU A 165 -17.96 3.92 21.96
N GLU A 166 -17.22 5.00 22.22
CA GLU A 166 -16.42 5.11 23.43
C GLU A 166 -17.30 4.71 24.62
N PRO A 167 -16.95 3.68 25.38
CA PRO A 167 -17.70 3.40 26.58
C PRO A 167 -17.64 4.63 27.46
N ALA A 168 -18.81 5.14 27.84
CA ALA A 168 -18.96 6.32 28.69
C ALA A 168 -17.94 6.27 29.85
N PRO A 169 -17.25 7.38 30.19
CA PRO A 169 -16.18 7.39 31.16
C PRO A 169 -16.71 6.83 32.51
N ALA A 170 -16.05 5.77 32.96
CA ALA A 170 -16.35 5.13 34.25
C ALA A 170 -16.23 6.17 35.36
N PRO A 171 -17.16 6.21 36.35
CA PRO A 171 -17.12 7.17 37.46
C PRO A 171 -15.83 7.05 38.23
N ALA A 172 -15.16 8.18 38.48
CA ALA A 172 -13.87 8.27 39.12
C ALA A 172 -13.88 7.57 40.52
N PRO A 173 -12.84 6.78 40.85
CA PRO A 173 -12.76 6.14 42.15
C PRO A 173 -12.55 7.18 43.25
N LYS A 174 -13.43 7.15 44.28
CA LYS A 174 -13.34 7.98 45.49
C LYS A 174 -12.00 7.72 46.19
N LYS A 175 -11.22 8.77 46.40
CA LYS A 175 -9.96 8.75 47.14
C LYS A 175 -10.15 8.17 48.57
N ALA A 176 -9.58 7.01 48.83
CA ALA A 176 -9.43 6.49 50.20
C ALA A 176 -8.23 7.17 50.87
N ALA A 177 -8.46 7.67 52.07
CA ALA A 177 -7.48 8.37 52.90
C ALA A 177 -6.31 7.48 53.26
N LYS A 178 -5.09 7.91 52.98
CA LYS A 178 -3.85 7.27 53.44
C LYS A 178 -3.60 7.55 54.90
N LYS A 179 -3.64 6.49 55.75
CA LYS A 179 -3.02 6.48 57.09
C LYS A 179 -1.52 6.43 56.93
N LYS A 180 -0.83 7.39 57.56
CA LYS A 180 0.63 7.41 57.74
C LYS A 180 1.05 6.28 58.69
N ALA A 181 1.95 5.41 58.23
CA ALA A 181 2.77 4.59 59.12
C ALA A 181 4.22 5.04 58.97
N LYS A 182 4.79 5.40 60.13
CA LYS A 182 6.16 5.79 60.41
C LYS A 182 6.97 4.49 60.56
N VAL A 183 8.04 4.31 59.80
CA VAL A 183 9.04 3.28 60.07
C VAL A 183 10.41 3.92 60.09
N GLU A 184 11.12 3.59 61.15
CA GLU A 184 12.43 4.09 61.56
C GLU A 184 13.56 3.54 60.68
N VAL A 185 14.60 4.35 60.63
CA VAL A 185 15.91 4.07 60.02
C VAL A 185 16.70 3.16 60.95
N SER A 186 17.35 2.13 60.44
CA SER A 186 18.55 1.56 61.03
C SER A 186 19.63 1.44 59.97
N GLU A 187 20.72 2.18 60.20
CA GLU A 187 22.03 2.02 59.59
C GLU A 187 22.60 0.66 59.98
N ASP A 188 23.34 0.09 59.07
CA ASP A 188 24.58 -0.67 59.13
C ASP A 188 24.54 -1.83 58.13
N ASP A 189 25.36 -1.83 57.19
CA ASP A 189 26.61 -2.56 57.01
C ASP A 189 27.06 -2.55 55.54
N VAL A 190 28.20 -1.94 55.31
CA VAL A 190 29.11 -2.25 54.20
C VAL A 190 30.14 -3.27 54.76
N PRO A 191 30.61 -4.32 54.03
CA PRO A 191 31.80 -4.12 53.21
C PRO A 191 31.97 -5.08 51.99
N PHE A 192 32.82 -4.61 51.12
CA PHE A 192 33.61 -5.23 50.04
C PHE A 192 32.96 -5.33 48.70
#